data_4953fae3cca3b8cdc884724ce5b4b5bb
#
_entry.id   4953fae3cca3b8cdc884724ce5b4b5bb
#
_cell.length_a   1.000
_cell.length_b   1.000
_cell.length_c   1.000
_cell.angle_alpha   90.00
_cell.angle_beta   90.00
_cell.angle_gamma   90.00
#
_symmetry.space_group_name_H-M   'P 1'
#
loop_
_entity.id
_entity.type
_entity.pdbx_description
1 polymer ?
#
loop_
_entity_poly.entity_id
_entity_poly.type
_entity_poly.pdbx_seq_one_letter_code
_entity_poly.pdbx_strand_id
1 'polypeptide(L)'
;MASKVSTPVNLNRISSFAEFKDKISRYENHIKMMIGKKGQPIMLRVMIVSGEKGVGKTYRADKILKNQKIRDFDIKNSAMTPVQFYTEMWRHPDGIIVLDDVNSLIQDKKDGAALLKACTDTCPRRVVNWQKRNPMCINVSKYDLKNNAEIKSKMYEIAAGNEKLTNAINNGDAFPSQFFFNGGIIILTNKPQYVIEDATEGALGNRGWHQEMLFNTEGALDLIKNMAPEMTEFNETKLDRKSVDKAVKFLTSPSSFRFLKQNNRIPTLRTLGKLAIEAMFGNELNEDTLVENTESPAY
;
A
#
# COMPACT_ATOMS: atom_id res chain seq x y z
N MET A 1 -2.03 34.19 15.82
CA MET A 1 -2.46 32.85 15.33
C MET A 1 -1.99 31.83 16.36
N ALA A 2 -2.93 31.26 17.14
CA ALA A 2 -2.60 30.29 18.17
C ALA A 2 -2.23 28.95 17.52
N SER A 3 -1.03 28.46 17.79
CA SER A 3 -0.59 27.11 17.40
C SER A 3 -1.53 26.11 18.08
N LYS A 4 -2.28 25.34 17.28
CA LYS A 4 -2.98 24.16 17.78
C LYS A 4 -1.92 23.21 18.32
N VAL A 5 -1.80 23.14 19.62
CA VAL A 5 -1.08 22.07 20.31
C VAL A 5 -1.85 20.79 19.99
N SER A 6 -1.31 20.00 19.07
CA SER A 6 -1.85 18.69 18.78
C SER A 6 -1.66 17.81 20.02
N THR A 7 -2.75 17.41 20.63
CA THR A 7 -2.76 16.36 21.65
C THR A 7 -2.00 15.15 21.07
N PRO A 8 -1.03 14.55 21.78
CA PRO A 8 -0.33 13.38 21.27
C PRO A 8 -1.35 12.26 21.07
N VAL A 9 -1.52 11.85 19.80
CA VAL A 9 -2.34 10.69 19.45
C VAL A 9 -1.71 9.49 20.12
N ASN A 10 -2.43 8.88 21.04
CA ASN A 10 -1.98 7.68 21.73
C ASN A 10 -2.01 6.51 20.73
N LEU A 11 -0.92 6.36 19.99
CA LEU A 11 -0.76 5.33 18.96
C LEU A 11 -0.60 3.98 19.64
N ASN A 12 -1.54 3.07 19.43
CA ASN A 12 -1.50 1.71 19.96
C ASN A 12 -0.41 0.89 19.25
N ARG A 13 0.83 0.94 19.80
CA ARG A 13 2.01 0.31 19.20
C ARG A 13 2.06 -1.17 19.54
N ILE A 14 2.40 -1.98 18.54
CA ILE A 14 2.62 -3.43 18.68
C ILE A 14 3.82 -3.67 19.61
N SER A 15 3.59 -4.43 20.68
CA SER A 15 4.57 -4.72 21.72
C SER A 15 5.12 -6.14 21.70
N SER A 16 4.50 -7.04 20.91
CA SER A 16 4.89 -8.45 20.82
C SER A 16 4.62 -9.06 19.45
N PHE A 17 5.28 -10.16 19.17
CA PHE A 17 5.03 -10.97 17.96
C PHE A 17 3.63 -11.57 17.91
N ALA A 18 3.07 -11.92 19.08
CA ALA A 18 1.70 -12.43 19.17
C ALA A 18 0.68 -11.38 18.70
N GLU A 19 0.81 -10.14 19.17
CA GLU A 19 -0.02 -9.02 18.75
C GLU A 19 0.13 -8.71 17.24
N PHE A 20 1.38 -8.78 16.75
CA PHE A 20 1.63 -8.66 15.31
C PHE A 20 0.92 -9.76 14.52
N LYS A 21 0.99 -11.03 14.96
CA LYS A 21 0.29 -12.14 14.28
C LYS A 21 -1.23 -11.94 14.24
N ASP A 22 -1.82 -11.42 15.31
CA ASP A 22 -3.25 -11.09 15.32
C ASP A 22 -3.57 -10.00 14.29
N LYS A 23 -2.79 -8.92 14.25
CA LYS A 23 -2.96 -7.87 13.24
C LYS A 23 -2.78 -8.40 11.82
N ILE A 24 -1.80 -9.27 11.58
CA ILE A 24 -1.62 -9.92 10.26
C ILE A 24 -2.81 -10.80 9.90
N SER A 25 -3.33 -11.58 10.83
CA SER A 25 -4.52 -12.42 10.60
C SER A 25 -5.73 -11.58 10.21
N ARG A 26 -5.94 -10.44 10.88
CA ARG A 26 -6.99 -9.47 10.50
C ARG A 26 -6.75 -8.89 9.12
N TYR A 27 -5.51 -8.51 8.79
CA TYR A 27 -5.13 -8.03 7.48
C TYR A 27 -5.49 -9.03 6.38
N GLU A 28 -5.09 -10.29 6.55
CA GLU A 28 -5.40 -11.37 5.61
C GLU A 28 -6.92 -11.58 5.44
N ASN A 29 -7.66 -11.57 6.55
CA ASN A 29 -9.11 -11.73 6.51
C ASN A 29 -9.79 -10.57 5.78
N HIS A 30 -9.31 -9.33 5.94
CA HIS A 30 -9.87 -8.19 5.24
C HIS A 30 -9.59 -8.23 3.74
N ILE A 31 -8.39 -8.66 3.31
CA ILE A 31 -8.14 -8.91 1.88
C ILE A 31 -9.09 -9.97 1.34
N LYS A 32 -9.33 -11.07 2.08
CA LYS A 32 -10.31 -12.10 1.68
C LYS A 32 -11.73 -11.53 1.55
N MET A 33 -12.11 -10.60 2.41
CA MET A 33 -13.40 -9.90 2.32
C MET A 33 -13.47 -8.96 1.11
N MET A 34 -12.36 -8.32 0.71
CA MET A 34 -12.28 -7.52 -0.51
C MET A 34 -12.41 -8.38 -1.77
N ILE A 35 -11.87 -9.58 -1.75
CA ILE A 35 -11.95 -10.51 -2.88
C ILE A 35 -13.38 -11.01 -3.07
N GLY A 36 -14.12 -11.17 -1.97
CA GLY A 36 -15.47 -11.71 -1.99
C GLY A 36 -15.54 -13.19 -2.42
N LYS A 37 -16.76 -13.72 -2.43
CA LYS A 37 -17.04 -15.02 -3.07
C LYS A 37 -17.58 -14.77 -4.47
N LYS A 38 -17.26 -15.65 -5.42
CA LYS A 38 -17.77 -15.56 -6.80
C LYS A 38 -19.30 -15.37 -6.80
N GLY A 39 -19.75 -14.29 -7.42
CA GLY A 39 -21.18 -13.94 -7.48
C GLY A 39 -21.72 -13.14 -6.29
N GLN A 40 -20.89 -12.81 -5.28
CA GLN A 40 -21.28 -11.92 -4.19
C GLN A 40 -20.63 -10.54 -4.35
N PRO A 41 -21.29 -9.46 -3.92
CA PRO A 41 -20.71 -8.13 -3.96
C PRO A 41 -19.48 -8.05 -3.04
N ILE A 42 -18.48 -7.27 -3.45
CA ILE A 42 -17.32 -6.97 -2.62
C ILE A 42 -17.82 -6.24 -1.35
N MET A 43 -17.62 -6.87 -0.20
CA MET A 43 -18.08 -6.32 1.10
C MET A 43 -17.20 -5.18 1.59
N LEU A 44 -15.89 -5.27 1.36
CA LEU A 44 -14.91 -4.26 1.75
C LEU A 44 -14.20 -3.75 0.49
N ARG A 45 -14.35 -2.47 0.18
CA ARG A 45 -13.86 -1.89 -1.08
C ARG A 45 -12.55 -1.13 -0.92
N VAL A 46 -12.25 -0.72 0.30
CA VAL A 46 -11.05 0.05 0.62
C VAL A 46 -10.39 -0.51 1.86
N MET A 47 -9.11 -0.69 1.78
CA MET A 47 -8.28 -1.05 2.93
C MET A 47 -7.04 -0.16 2.95
N ILE A 48 -6.74 0.40 4.11
CA ILE A 48 -5.56 1.22 4.33
C ILE A 48 -4.70 0.53 5.38
N VAL A 49 -3.45 0.25 5.04
CA VAL A 49 -2.47 -0.32 5.96
C VAL A 49 -1.31 0.65 6.10
N SER A 50 -1.23 1.28 7.25
CA SER A 50 -0.12 2.17 7.62
C SER A 50 0.85 1.49 8.57
N GLY A 51 2.09 1.96 8.63
CA GLY A 51 3.09 1.44 9.57
C GLY A 51 4.51 1.56 9.06
N GLU A 52 5.45 1.14 9.91
CA GLU A 52 6.88 1.23 9.63
C GLU A 52 7.26 0.55 8.32
N LYS A 53 8.34 1.05 7.70
CA LYS A 53 8.96 0.40 6.54
C LYS A 53 9.53 -0.97 6.93
N GLY A 54 9.51 -1.91 5.99
CA GLY A 54 10.15 -3.22 6.19
C GLY A 54 9.41 -4.19 7.12
N VAL A 55 8.14 -3.93 7.48
CA VAL A 55 7.30 -4.87 8.26
C VAL A 55 6.53 -5.87 7.39
N GLY A 56 6.77 -5.86 6.08
CA GLY A 56 6.20 -6.85 5.15
C GLY A 56 4.80 -6.53 4.64
N LYS A 57 4.34 -5.27 4.68
CA LYS A 57 3.01 -4.89 4.15
C LYS A 57 2.77 -5.35 2.72
N THR A 58 3.63 -4.95 1.81
CA THR A 58 3.56 -5.27 0.37
C THR A 58 3.71 -6.76 0.10
N TYR A 59 4.73 -7.39 0.71
CA TYR A 59 4.97 -8.84 0.58
C TYR A 59 3.74 -9.66 0.95
N ARG A 60 3.06 -9.28 2.03
CA ARG A 60 1.86 -10.00 2.48
C ARG A 60 0.66 -9.75 1.58
N ALA A 61 0.45 -8.52 1.10
CA ALA A 61 -0.59 -8.23 0.13
C ALA A 61 -0.42 -9.09 -1.13
N ASP A 62 0.77 -9.06 -1.72
CA ASP A 62 1.10 -9.85 -2.93
C ASP A 62 0.90 -11.35 -2.70
N LYS A 63 1.46 -11.89 -1.59
CA LYS A 63 1.33 -13.30 -1.24
C LYS A 63 -0.13 -13.74 -1.09
N ILE A 64 -0.96 -12.93 -0.44
CA ILE A 64 -2.37 -13.27 -0.22
C ILE A 64 -3.14 -13.23 -1.54
N LEU A 65 -2.96 -12.18 -2.33
CA LEU A 65 -3.63 -12.03 -3.62
C LEU A 65 -3.26 -13.17 -4.58
N LYS A 66 -1.98 -13.54 -4.64
CA LYS A 66 -1.51 -14.70 -5.42
C LYS A 66 -2.08 -16.02 -4.91
N ASN A 67 -2.07 -16.25 -3.60
CA ASN A 67 -2.58 -17.49 -2.99
C ASN A 67 -4.08 -17.66 -3.18
N GLN A 68 -4.85 -16.58 -3.21
CA GLN A 68 -6.28 -16.60 -3.50
C GLN A 68 -6.58 -16.72 -5.02
N LYS A 69 -5.53 -16.86 -5.85
CA LYS A 69 -5.64 -16.96 -7.31
C LYS A 69 -6.40 -15.78 -7.93
N ILE A 70 -6.28 -14.61 -7.34
CA ILE A 70 -6.80 -13.39 -7.93
C ILE A 70 -5.98 -13.10 -9.18
N ARG A 71 -6.66 -13.09 -10.33
CA ARG A 71 -5.99 -12.87 -11.62
C ARG A 71 -5.93 -11.39 -12.00
N ASP A 72 -6.87 -10.61 -11.47
CA ASP A 72 -6.98 -9.18 -11.78
C ASP A 72 -6.61 -8.35 -10.55
N PHE A 73 -5.31 -8.27 -10.30
CA PHE A 73 -4.75 -7.30 -9.34
C PHE A 73 -3.45 -6.72 -9.89
N ASP A 74 -3.16 -5.50 -9.50
CA ASP A 74 -1.92 -4.82 -9.82
C ASP A 74 -1.36 -4.08 -8.61
N ILE A 75 -0.01 -4.10 -8.46
CA ILE A 75 0.70 -3.42 -7.38
C ILE A 75 1.50 -2.27 -7.97
N LYS A 76 1.15 -1.04 -7.60
CA LYS A 76 1.80 0.19 -8.02
C LYS A 76 2.63 0.75 -6.87
N ASN A 77 3.93 0.83 -7.04
CA ASN A 77 4.91 1.27 -6.04
C ASN A 77 5.75 2.47 -6.49
N SER A 78 5.22 3.30 -7.35
CA SER A 78 5.90 4.48 -7.87
C SER A 78 5.04 5.72 -7.76
N ALA A 79 5.65 6.90 -7.96
CA ALA A 79 4.89 8.13 -8.10
C ALA A 79 3.83 7.98 -9.20
N MET A 80 2.58 8.25 -8.86
CA MET A 80 1.43 8.10 -9.75
C MET A 80 0.68 9.42 -9.84
N THR A 81 0.42 9.86 -11.06
CA THR A 81 -0.45 11.00 -11.30
C THR A 81 -1.93 10.59 -11.23
N PRO A 82 -2.86 11.52 -10.96
CA PRO A 82 -4.29 11.21 -10.98
C PRO A 82 -4.78 10.59 -12.29
N VAL A 83 -4.24 11.01 -13.44
CA VAL A 83 -4.63 10.42 -14.73
C VAL A 83 -4.13 8.98 -14.88
N GLN A 84 -2.93 8.68 -14.41
CA GLN A 84 -2.43 7.31 -14.40
C GLN A 84 -3.30 6.42 -13.49
N PHE A 85 -3.67 6.91 -12.31
CA PHE A 85 -4.57 6.17 -11.41
C PHE A 85 -5.95 5.93 -12.05
N TYR A 86 -6.52 6.95 -12.72
CA TYR A 86 -7.77 6.80 -13.45
C TYR A 86 -7.66 5.71 -14.54
N THR A 87 -6.57 5.73 -15.31
CA THR A 87 -6.32 4.75 -16.38
C THR A 87 -6.15 3.33 -15.84
N GLU A 88 -5.47 3.17 -14.70
CA GLU A 88 -5.33 1.85 -14.05
C GLU A 88 -6.68 1.33 -13.54
N MET A 89 -7.52 2.16 -12.96
CA MET A 89 -8.89 1.76 -12.59
C MET A 89 -9.72 1.34 -13.80
N TRP A 90 -9.54 2.00 -14.94
CA TRP A 90 -10.20 1.59 -16.21
C TRP A 90 -9.67 0.27 -16.74
N ARG A 91 -8.37 -0.01 -16.61
CA ARG A 91 -7.76 -1.29 -17.01
C ARG A 91 -8.23 -2.46 -16.14
N HIS A 92 -8.50 -2.20 -14.88
CA HIS A 92 -8.89 -3.17 -13.86
C HIS A 92 -10.21 -2.80 -13.16
N PRO A 93 -11.32 -2.65 -13.91
CA PRO A 93 -12.54 -2.06 -13.35
C PRO A 93 -13.23 -2.92 -12.28
N ASP A 94 -12.97 -4.22 -12.29
CA ASP A 94 -13.49 -5.19 -11.32
C ASP A 94 -12.37 -5.81 -10.45
N GLY A 95 -11.13 -5.34 -10.64
CA GLY A 95 -9.92 -5.87 -10.01
C GLY A 95 -9.57 -5.20 -8.68
N ILE A 96 -8.42 -5.60 -8.12
CA ILE A 96 -7.84 -5.00 -6.92
C ILE A 96 -6.60 -4.21 -7.30
N ILE A 97 -6.57 -2.93 -6.97
CA ILE A 97 -5.40 -2.07 -7.15
C ILE A 97 -4.73 -1.85 -5.80
N VAL A 98 -3.47 -2.25 -5.70
CA VAL A 98 -2.63 -2.01 -4.53
C VAL A 98 -1.76 -0.79 -4.79
N LEU A 99 -1.95 0.25 -4.01
CA LEU A 99 -1.17 1.49 -4.04
C LEU A 99 -0.12 1.42 -2.92
N ASP A 100 1.13 1.14 -3.27
CA ASP A 100 2.22 1.01 -2.31
C ASP A 100 3.09 2.29 -2.31
N ASP A 101 3.09 3.00 -1.19
CA ASP A 101 3.80 4.28 -0.99
C ASP A 101 3.47 5.36 -2.05
N VAL A 102 2.28 5.33 -2.66
CA VAL A 102 1.83 6.30 -3.68
C VAL A 102 1.39 7.61 -3.00
N ASN A 103 2.31 8.22 -2.28
CA ASN A 103 2.04 9.44 -1.50
C ASN A 103 1.66 10.64 -2.38
N SER A 104 2.19 10.74 -3.61
CA SER A 104 1.88 11.81 -4.55
C SER A 104 0.38 11.90 -4.89
N LEU A 105 -0.28 10.74 -5.05
CA LEU A 105 -1.71 10.68 -5.31
C LEU A 105 -2.55 11.10 -4.09
N ILE A 106 -2.14 10.67 -2.89
CA ILE A 106 -2.84 11.00 -1.63
C ILE A 106 -2.67 12.50 -1.31
N GLN A 107 -1.50 13.07 -1.59
CA GLN A 107 -1.20 14.49 -1.34
C GLN A 107 -1.78 15.44 -2.39
N ASP A 108 -2.21 14.94 -3.54
CA ASP A 108 -2.95 15.74 -4.51
C ASP A 108 -4.37 16.00 -4.00
N LYS A 109 -4.52 17.11 -3.27
CA LYS A 109 -5.77 17.55 -2.63
C LYS A 109 -6.92 17.82 -3.61
N LYS A 110 -6.63 17.95 -4.90
CA LYS A 110 -7.66 18.21 -5.92
C LYS A 110 -8.07 16.93 -6.64
N ASP A 111 -7.27 16.49 -7.58
CA ASP A 111 -7.65 15.40 -8.48
C ASP A 111 -7.45 14.02 -7.85
N GLY A 112 -6.34 13.82 -7.15
CA GLY A 112 -6.05 12.56 -6.46
C GLY A 112 -7.08 12.26 -5.39
N ALA A 113 -7.36 13.24 -4.52
CA ALA A 113 -8.38 13.10 -3.48
C ALA A 113 -9.79 12.89 -4.07
N ALA A 114 -10.15 13.61 -5.14
CA ALA A 114 -11.46 13.46 -5.80
C ALA A 114 -11.63 12.05 -6.40
N LEU A 115 -10.60 11.53 -7.06
CA LEU A 115 -10.61 10.17 -7.61
C LEU A 115 -10.69 9.11 -6.51
N LEU A 116 -9.89 9.26 -5.44
CA LEU A 116 -9.94 8.36 -4.30
C LEU A 116 -11.35 8.38 -3.66
N LYS A 117 -11.97 9.55 -3.49
CA LYS A 117 -13.35 9.67 -3.02
C LYS A 117 -14.34 8.94 -3.93
N ALA A 118 -14.23 9.12 -5.25
CA ALA A 118 -15.14 8.50 -6.23
C ALA A 118 -15.02 6.98 -6.28
N CYS A 119 -13.78 6.44 -6.33
CA CYS A 119 -13.57 5.00 -6.44
C CYS A 119 -13.82 4.25 -5.11
N THR A 120 -13.86 4.96 -3.98
CA THR A 120 -14.11 4.38 -2.65
C THR A 120 -15.53 4.60 -2.15
N ASP A 121 -16.41 5.20 -2.95
CA ASP A 121 -17.79 5.44 -2.57
C ASP A 121 -18.50 4.14 -2.19
N THR A 122 -19.39 4.23 -1.21
CA THR A 122 -20.19 3.10 -0.71
C THR A 122 -21.39 2.76 -1.59
N CYS A 123 -21.69 3.62 -2.60
CA CYS A 123 -22.78 3.36 -3.55
C CYS A 123 -22.58 2.01 -4.26
N PRO A 124 -23.66 1.23 -4.45
CA PRO A 124 -23.57 -0.07 -5.14
C PRO A 124 -22.97 0.04 -6.55
N ARG A 125 -23.27 1.13 -7.26
CA ARG A 125 -22.81 1.42 -8.62
C ARG A 125 -21.95 2.68 -8.60
N ARG A 126 -20.63 2.50 -8.59
CA ARG A 126 -19.66 3.61 -8.57
C ARG A 126 -19.31 4.05 -9.97
N VAL A 127 -19.62 5.29 -10.29
CA VAL A 127 -19.20 5.93 -11.54
C VAL A 127 -18.01 6.82 -11.26
N VAL A 128 -16.88 6.53 -11.89
CA VAL A 128 -15.67 7.36 -11.81
C VAL A 128 -15.59 8.22 -13.06
N ASN A 129 -15.40 9.53 -12.90
CA ASN A 129 -15.44 10.51 -13.97
C ASN A 129 -14.10 11.22 -14.12
N TRP A 130 -13.70 11.49 -15.36
CA TRP A 130 -12.57 12.34 -15.72
C TRP A 130 -13.05 13.52 -16.56
N GLN A 131 -12.98 14.73 -16.01
CA GLN A 131 -13.51 15.93 -16.67
C GLN A 131 -12.45 16.83 -17.30
N LYS A 132 -11.16 16.54 -17.08
CA LYS A 132 -10.06 17.33 -17.63
C LYS A 132 -9.76 16.93 -19.07
N ARG A 133 -9.35 17.91 -19.88
CA ARG A 133 -8.89 17.63 -21.25
C ARG A 133 -7.67 16.73 -21.24
N ASN A 134 -7.76 15.64 -21.96
CA ASN A 134 -6.66 14.72 -22.20
C ASN A 134 -6.84 14.13 -23.62
N PRO A 135 -5.81 14.11 -24.47
CA PRO A 135 -5.90 13.57 -25.83
C PRO A 135 -6.31 12.12 -25.91
N MET A 136 -6.04 11.35 -24.85
CA MET A 136 -6.40 9.91 -24.78
C MET A 136 -7.74 9.68 -24.09
N CYS A 137 -8.42 10.72 -23.62
CA CYS A 137 -9.74 10.64 -23.01
C CYS A 137 -10.83 10.72 -24.06
N ILE A 138 -11.61 9.63 -24.19
CA ILE A 138 -12.74 9.56 -25.10
C ILE A 138 -14.00 9.97 -24.35
N ASN A 139 -14.66 11.03 -24.81
CA ASN A 139 -15.85 11.55 -24.16
C ASN A 139 -17.08 10.68 -24.45
N VAL A 140 -17.49 9.90 -23.48
CA VAL A 140 -18.69 9.04 -23.51
C VAL A 140 -19.81 9.56 -22.59
N SER A 141 -19.63 10.66 -21.88
CA SER A 141 -20.55 11.14 -20.83
C SER A 141 -21.96 11.52 -21.34
N LYS A 142 -22.10 11.80 -22.63
CA LYS A 142 -23.38 12.14 -23.26
C LYS A 142 -24.26 10.92 -23.61
N TYR A 143 -23.73 9.69 -23.43
CA TYR A 143 -24.45 8.47 -23.76
C TYR A 143 -24.93 7.79 -22.48
N ASP A 144 -26.14 7.25 -22.50
CA ASP A 144 -26.70 6.44 -21.40
C ASP A 144 -26.17 4.99 -21.51
N LEU A 145 -24.94 4.77 -20.98
CA LEU A 145 -24.26 3.48 -21.02
C LEU A 145 -24.39 2.78 -19.67
N LYS A 146 -24.77 1.51 -19.67
CA LYS A 146 -25.16 0.77 -18.46
C LYS A 146 -24.03 -0.05 -17.85
N ASN A 147 -22.97 -0.31 -18.61
CA ASN A 147 -21.83 -1.14 -18.18
C ASN A 147 -20.56 -0.80 -18.96
N ASN A 148 -19.42 -1.32 -18.49
CA ASN A 148 -18.12 -1.05 -19.10
C ASN A 148 -17.95 -1.68 -20.50
N ALA A 149 -18.70 -2.72 -20.83
CA ALA A 149 -18.66 -3.31 -22.17
C ALA A 149 -19.32 -2.37 -23.21
N GLU A 150 -20.46 -1.77 -22.85
CA GLU A 150 -21.11 -0.74 -23.69
C GLU A 150 -20.22 0.49 -23.83
N ILE A 151 -19.55 0.92 -22.75
CA ILE A 151 -18.59 2.03 -22.78
C ILE A 151 -17.46 1.73 -23.74
N LYS A 152 -16.84 0.54 -23.65
CA LYS A 152 -15.76 0.13 -24.53
C LYS A 152 -16.20 0.04 -26.00
N SER A 153 -17.38 -0.52 -26.29
CA SER A 153 -17.96 -0.53 -27.62
C SER A 153 -18.14 0.88 -28.18
N LYS A 154 -18.66 1.80 -27.36
CA LYS A 154 -18.85 3.20 -27.74
C LYS A 154 -17.52 3.93 -28.00
N MET A 155 -16.48 3.62 -27.24
CA MET A 155 -15.14 4.15 -27.51
C MET A 155 -14.64 3.78 -28.90
N TYR A 156 -14.80 2.51 -29.33
CA TYR A 156 -14.43 2.08 -30.67
C TYR A 156 -15.28 2.76 -31.76
N GLU A 157 -16.56 2.95 -31.53
CA GLU A 157 -17.44 3.65 -32.47
C GLU A 157 -16.99 5.11 -32.69
N ILE A 158 -16.64 5.81 -31.57
CA ILE A 158 -16.14 7.19 -31.65
C ILE A 158 -14.75 7.26 -32.30
N ALA A 159 -13.91 6.24 -32.09
CA ALA A 159 -12.58 6.16 -32.67
C ALA A 159 -12.58 5.68 -34.13
N ALA A 160 -13.73 5.29 -34.68
CA ALA A 160 -13.83 4.77 -36.07
C ALA A 160 -13.22 5.76 -37.07
N GLY A 161 -12.31 5.26 -37.92
CA GLY A 161 -11.56 6.07 -38.88
C GLY A 161 -10.31 6.78 -38.31
N ASN A 162 -10.04 6.66 -37.01
CA ASN A 162 -8.83 7.19 -36.35
C ASN A 162 -7.95 6.03 -35.84
N GLU A 163 -7.02 5.58 -36.66
CA GLU A 163 -6.14 4.43 -36.38
C GLU A 163 -5.33 4.63 -35.08
N LYS A 164 -4.80 5.86 -34.85
CA LYS A 164 -4.03 6.18 -33.64
C LYS A 164 -4.87 5.97 -32.38
N LEU A 165 -6.12 6.43 -32.38
CA LEU A 165 -7.01 6.31 -31.24
C LEU A 165 -7.48 4.85 -31.04
N THR A 166 -7.74 4.14 -32.11
CA THR A 166 -8.09 2.70 -32.07
C THR A 166 -6.94 1.88 -31.48
N ASN A 167 -5.70 2.14 -31.90
CA ASN A 167 -4.52 1.49 -31.32
C ASN A 167 -4.35 1.83 -29.84
N ALA A 168 -4.58 3.09 -29.44
CA ALA A 168 -4.52 3.47 -28.05
C ALA A 168 -5.59 2.77 -27.18
N ILE A 169 -6.80 2.51 -27.71
CA ILE A 169 -7.82 1.70 -27.02
C ILE A 169 -7.34 0.25 -26.86
N ASN A 170 -6.79 -0.35 -27.92
CA ASN A 170 -6.29 -1.72 -27.90
C ASN A 170 -5.16 -1.92 -26.89
N ASN A 171 -4.27 -0.95 -26.79
CA ASN A 171 -3.13 -0.98 -25.86
C ASN A 171 -3.53 -0.58 -24.42
N GLY A 172 -4.76 -0.12 -24.19
CA GLY A 172 -5.21 0.37 -22.89
C GLY A 172 -4.67 1.76 -22.53
N ASP A 173 -4.14 2.53 -23.50
CA ASP A 173 -3.62 3.89 -23.29
C ASP A 173 -4.73 4.94 -23.38
N ALA A 174 -5.80 4.67 -24.17
CA ALA A 174 -6.99 5.49 -24.19
C ALA A 174 -8.00 5.04 -23.12
N PHE A 175 -8.70 5.98 -22.53
CA PHE A 175 -9.67 5.75 -21.49
C PHE A 175 -10.96 6.58 -21.72
N PRO A 176 -12.12 6.14 -21.20
CA PRO A 176 -13.36 6.89 -21.31
C PRO A 176 -13.40 8.06 -20.31
N SER A 177 -14.23 9.05 -20.57
CA SER A 177 -14.49 10.15 -19.64
C SER A 177 -15.25 9.72 -18.38
N GLN A 178 -15.89 8.54 -18.41
CA GLN A 178 -16.56 7.91 -17.26
C GLN A 178 -16.62 6.39 -17.42
N PHE A 179 -16.59 5.68 -16.29
CA PHE A 179 -16.77 4.22 -16.27
C PHE A 179 -17.25 3.74 -14.88
N PHE A 180 -17.65 2.46 -14.80
CA PHE A 180 -18.06 1.83 -13.55
C PHE A 180 -16.88 1.11 -12.93
N PHE A 181 -16.52 1.49 -11.70
CA PHE A 181 -15.47 0.83 -10.94
C PHE A 181 -16.09 -0.02 -9.83
N ASN A 182 -16.03 -1.33 -9.96
CA ASN A 182 -16.53 -2.30 -8.99
C ASN A 182 -15.42 -2.92 -8.15
N GLY A 183 -14.17 -2.65 -8.49
CA GLY A 183 -12.98 -3.19 -7.87
C GLY A 183 -12.72 -2.72 -6.44
N GLY A 184 -11.59 -3.13 -5.88
CA GLY A 184 -11.11 -2.75 -4.56
C GLY A 184 -9.79 -1.97 -4.62
N ILE A 185 -9.56 -1.13 -3.59
CA ILE A 185 -8.32 -0.36 -3.44
C ILE A 185 -7.65 -0.76 -2.13
N ILE A 186 -6.38 -1.16 -2.19
CA ILE A 186 -5.53 -1.37 -1.01
C ILE A 186 -4.47 -0.28 -1.01
N ILE A 187 -4.42 0.53 0.04
CA ILE A 187 -3.42 1.57 0.21
C ILE A 187 -2.42 1.11 1.26
N LEU A 188 -1.17 0.92 0.87
CA LEU A 188 -0.06 0.61 1.76
C LEU A 188 0.80 1.87 1.89
N THR A 189 1.05 2.31 3.11
CA THR A 189 1.76 3.56 3.34
C THR A 189 2.58 3.55 4.62
N ASN A 190 3.58 4.43 4.67
CA ASN A 190 4.33 4.71 5.88
C ASN A 190 3.80 5.95 6.62
N LYS A 191 2.74 6.59 6.12
CA LYS A 191 2.11 7.73 6.77
C LYS A 191 1.09 7.28 7.80
N PRO A 192 0.95 7.96 8.94
CA PRO A 192 -0.05 7.63 9.94
C PRO A 192 -1.46 7.94 9.42
N GLN A 193 -2.45 7.33 10.05
CA GLN A 193 -3.85 7.47 9.68
C GLN A 193 -4.30 8.93 9.58
N TYR A 194 -3.97 9.74 10.57
CA TYR A 194 -4.39 11.14 10.59
C TYR A 194 -3.88 11.96 9.40
N VAL A 195 -2.69 11.64 8.86
CA VAL A 195 -2.13 12.31 7.66
C VAL A 195 -2.94 11.95 6.42
N ILE A 196 -3.39 10.70 6.32
CA ILE A 196 -4.22 10.24 5.19
C ILE A 196 -5.61 10.87 5.30
N GLU A 197 -6.16 10.93 6.49
CA GLU A 197 -7.46 11.55 6.76
C GLU A 197 -7.45 13.04 6.45
N ASP A 198 -6.39 13.77 6.86
CA ASP A 198 -6.24 15.19 6.52
C ASP A 198 -6.11 15.40 5.02
N ALA A 199 -5.26 14.62 4.36
CA ALA A 199 -5.05 14.71 2.91
C ALA A 199 -6.30 14.43 2.09
N THR A 200 -7.20 13.58 2.59
CA THR A 200 -8.45 13.19 1.94
C THR A 200 -9.70 13.81 2.56
N GLU A 201 -9.53 14.80 3.45
CA GLU A 201 -10.61 15.47 4.19
C GLU A 201 -11.55 14.47 4.92
N GLY A 202 -10.97 13.43 5.53
CA GLY A 202 -11.69 12.37 6.23
C GLY A 202 -12.42 11.36 5.34
N ALA A 203 -12.39 11.55 4.02
CA ALA A 203 -13.22 10.73 3.13
C ALA A 203 -12.82 9.26 3.10
N LEU A 204 -11.54 8.92 3.26
CA LEU A 204 -11.07 7.54 3.30
C LEU A 204 -11.26 6.90 4.68
N GLY A 205 -11.11 7.65 5.77
CA GLY A 205 -11.25 7.14 7.13
C GLY A 205 -12.62 6.51 7.40
N ASN A 206 -13.67 7.09 6.84
CA ASN A 206 -15.05 6.63 7.03
C ASN A 206 -15.53 5.57 6.01
N ARG A 207 -14.76 5.32 4.93
CA ARG A 207 -15.17 4.46 3.82
C ARG A 207 -14.39 3.17 3.74
N GLY A 208 -13.25 3.10 4.42
CA GLY A 208 -12.32 1.98 4.37
C GLY A 208 -12.04 1.38 5.73
N TRP A 209 -11.50 0.19 5.72
CA TRP A 209 -10.91 -0.39 6.90
C TRP A 209 -9.46 0.06 7.02
N HIS A 210 -9.10 0.55 8.20
CA HIS A 210 -7.76 1.05 8.48
C HIS A 210 -7.06 0.18 9.51
N GLN A 211 -5.82 -0.20 9.22
CA GLN A 211 -4.97 -0.91 10.16
C GLN A 211 -3.61 -0.25 10.26
N GLU A 212 -3.23 0.09 11.48
CA GLU A 212 -1.89 0.57 11.80
C GLU A 212 -1.00 -0.56 12.28
N MET A 213 0.19 -0.68 11.65
CA MET A 213 1.26 -1.60 12.02
C MET A 213 2.46 -0.81 12.53
N LEU A 214 2.26 -0.14 13.66
CA LEU A 214 3.28 0.62 14.36
C LEU A 214 3.86 -0.23 15.47
N PHE A 215 5.18 -0.20 15.63
CA PHE A 215 5.88 -0.97 16.65
C PHE A 215 6.47 -0.06 17.71
N ASN A 216 6.59 -0.56 18.93
CA ASN A 216 7.60 -0.08 19.86
C ASN A 216 8.90 -0.89 19.66
N THR A 217 9.98 -0.50 20.31
CA THR A 217 11.28 -1.17 20.17
C THR A 217 11.21 -2.64 20.57
N GLU A 218 10.48 -2.95 21.64
CA GLU A 218 10.29 -4.30 22.18
C GLU A 218 9.59 -5.21 21.13
N GLY A 219 8.47 -4.74 20.59
CA GLY A 219 7.71 -5.49 19.58
C GLY A 219 8.47 -5.67 18.29
N ALA A 220 9.24 -4.66 17.86
CA ALA A 220 10.08 -4.75 16.68
C ALA A 220 11.20 -5.79 16.85
N LEU A 221 11.86 -5.84 17.99
CA LEU A 221 12.87 -6.85 18.28
C LEU A 221 12.26 -8.26 18.43
N ASP A 222 11.07 -8.36 19.01
CA ASP A 222 10.35 -9.63 19.09
C ASP A 222 9.94 -10.14 17.69
N LEU A 223 9.47 -9.25 16.82
CA LEU A 223 9.24 -9.58 15.39
C LEU A 223 10.52 -10.12 14.74
N ILE A 224 11.65 -9.41 14.91
CA ILE A 224 12.94 -9.79 14.33
C ILE A 224 13.36 -11.19 14.79
N LYS A 225 13.31 -11.46 16.11
CA LYS A 225 13.66 -12.78 16.68
C LYS A 225 12.84 -13.90 16.05
N ASN A 226 11.54 -13.69 15.90
CA ASN A 226 10.63 -14.72 15.42
C ASN A 226 10.70 -14.90 13.89
N MET A 227 11.03 -13.86 13.11
CA MET A 227 11.11 -13.93 11.65
C MET A 227 12.51 -14.26 11.12
N ALA A 228 13.55 -14.05 11.91
CA ALA A 228 14.94 -14.34 11.52
C ALA A 228 15.18 -15.78 11.04
N PRO A 229 14.55 -16.84 11.63
CA PRO A 229 14.68 -18.19 11.12
C PRO A 229 14.25 -18.39 9.67
N GLU A 230 13.31 -17.60 9.19
CA GLU A 230 12.77 -17.67 7.84
C GLU A 230 13.55 -16.79 6.85
N MET A 231 14.49 -15.97 7.32
CA MET A 231 15.20 -15.01 6.51
C MET A 231 16.42 -15.67 5.84
N THR A 232 16.24 -16.13 4.62
CA THR A 232 17.27 -16.81 3.82
C THR A 232 17.89 -15.94 2.74
N GLU A 233 17.27 -14.77 2.47
CA GLU A 233 17.68 -13.86 1.40
C GLU A 233 17.32 -12.42 1.75
N PHE A 234 18.14 -11.46 1.32
CA PHE A 234 17.85 -10.04 1.40
C PHE A 234 18.49 -9.31 0.19
N ASN A 235 17.69 -8.52 -0.54
CA ASN A 235 18.12 -7.81 -1.75
C ASN A 235 18.89 -8.72 -2.72
N GLU A 236 18.32 -9.87 -3.09
CA GLU A 236 18.91 -10.88 -3.99
C GLU A 236 20.19 -11.53 -3.45
N THR A 237 20.63 -11.17 -2.24
CA THR A 237 21.78 -11.77 -1.58
C THR A 237 21.33 -12.90 -0.67
N LYS A 238 21.80 -14.12 -0.92
CA LYS A 238 21.58 -15.25 0.01
C LYS A 238 22.32 -15.01 1.30
N LEU A 239 21.61 -15.14 2.40
CA LEU A 239 22.14 -14.94 3.74
C LEU A 239 22.51 -16.29 4.36
N ASP A 240 23.72 -16.39 4.95
CA ASP A 240 24.07 -17.54 5.76
C ASP A 240 23.47 -17.43 7.16
N ARG A 241 23.11 -18.58 7.74
CA ARG A 241 22.46 -18.64 9.03
C ARG A 241 23.29 -18.01 10.15
N LYS A 242 24.61 -18.22 10.13
CA LYS A 242 25.52 -17.71 11.16
C LYS A 242 25.52 -16.18 11.21
N SER A 243 25.50 -15.53 10.06
CA SER A 243 25.46 -14.06 9.96
C SER A 243 24.11 -13.49 10.40
N VAL A 244 23.01 -14.15 10.04
CA VAL A 244 21.68 -13.79 10.54
C VAL A 244 21.62 -13.91 12.07
N ASP A 245 22.11 -15.01 12.65
CA ASP A 245 22.12 -15.22 14.10
C ASP A 245 23.03 -14.20 14.81
N LYS A 246 24.19 -13.84 14.22
CA LYS A 246 25.07 -12.77 14.73
C LYS A 246 24.35 -11.43 14.75
N ALA A 247 23.63 -11.07 13.69
CA ALA A 247 22.86 -9.83 13.61
C ALA A 247 21.70 -9.79 14.61
N VAL A 248 20.97 -10.90 14.79
CA VAL A 248 19.92 -11.01 15.80
C VAL A 248 20.49 -10.84 17.21
N LYS A 249 21.58 -11.56 17.52
CA LYS A 249 22.25 -11.48 18.84
C LYS A 249 22.71 -10.05 19.13
N PHE A 250 23.25 -9.36 18.15
CA PHE A 250 23.65 -7.97 18.27
C PHE A 250 22.44 -7.05 18.53
N LEU A 251 21.41 -7.09 17.67
CA LEU A 251 20.20 -6.26 17.81
C LEU A 251 19.49 -6.45 19.14
N THR A 252 19.51 -7.66 19.67
CA THR A 252 18.81 -8.02 20.92
C THR A 252 19.69 -7.94 22.15
N SER A 253 20.94 -7.47 22.01
CA SER A 253 21.84 -7.24 23.14
C SER A 253 21.34 -6.10 24.03
N PRO A 254 21.64 -6.11 25.35
CA PRO A 254 21.24 -5.04 26.26
C PRO A 254 21.75 -3.64 25.86
N SER A 255 22.96 -3.57 25.26
CA SER A 255 23.53 -2.32 24.73
C SER A 255 22.73 -1.78 23.56
N SER A 256 22.52 -2.61 22.52
CA SER A 256 21.74 -2.22 21.35
C SER A 256 20.31 -1.84 21.71
N PHE A 257 19.66 -2.59 22.58
CA PHE A 257 18.32 -2.28 23.06
C PHE A 257 18.26 -0.90 23.74
N ARG A 258 19.19 -0.62 24.65
CA ARG A 258 19.29 0.67 25.34
C ARG A 258 19.50 1.79 24.34
N PHE A 259 20.44 1.61 23.41
CA PHE A 259 20.74 2.58 22.36
C PHE A 259 19.50 2.88 21.48
N LEU A 260 18.82 1.86 20.98
CA LEU A 260 17.61 2.01 20.15
C LEU A 260 16.52 2.78 20.89
N LYS A 261 16.30 2.44 22.17
CA LYS A 261 15.28 3.09 22.99
C LYS A 261 15.60 4.54 23.32
N GLN A 262 16.85 4.84 23.68
CA GLN A 262 17.32 6.21 23.98
C GLN A 262 17.27 7.13 22.77
N ASN A 263 17.54 6.59 21.57
CA ASN A 263 17.55 7.35 20.33
C ASN A 263 16.23 7.26 19.55
N ASN A 264 15.17 6.71 20.16
CA ASN A 264 13.85 6.51 19.54
C ASN A 264 13.95 5.88 18.13
N ARG A 265 14.71 4.78 18.02
CA ARG A 265 14.91 4.05 16.76
C ARG A 265 14.19 2.71 16.80
N ILE A 266 13.49 2.40 15.71
CA ILE A 266 12.73 1.15 15.57
C ILE A 266 13.45 0.26 14.52
N PRO A 267 14.06 -0.87 14.93
CA PRO A 267 14.64 -1.80 13.98
C PRO A 267 13.56 -2.54 13.19
N THR A 268 13.88 -2.94 11.97
CA THR A 268 12.94 -3.63 11.08
C THR A 268 13.58 -4.91 10.53
N LEU A 269 12.81 -5.73 9.80
CA LEU A 269 13.39 -6.88 9.08
C LEU A 269 14.41 -6.42 8.01
N ARG A 270 14.26 -5.21 7.48
CA ARG A 270 15.26 -4.60 6.58
C ARG A 270 16.56 -4.28 7.33
N THR A 271 16.46 -3.79 8.55
CA THR A 271 17.62 -3.60 9.45
C THR A 271 18.35 -4.91 9.69
N LEU A 272 17.61 -5.99 10.01
CA LEU A 272 18.19 -7.31 10.20
C LEU A 272 18.96 -7.78 8.94
N GLY A 273 18.35 -7.64 7.75
CA GLY A 273 18.99 -8.04 6.48
C GLY A 273 20.29 -7.31 6.21
N LYS A 274 20.30 -5.99 6.40
CA LYS A 274 21.52 -5.18 6.25
C LYS A 274 22.61 -5.61 7.22
N LEU A 275 22.30 -5.75 8.50
CA LEU A 275 23.27 -6.19 9.51
C LEU A 275 23.77 -7.62 9.28
N ALA A 276 22.94 -8.51 8.74
CA ALA A 276 23.36 -9.85 8.37
C ALA A 276 24.39 -9.81 7.20
N ILE A 277 24.18 -8.92 6.22
CA ILE A 277 25.15 -8.69 5.14
C ILE A 277 26.47 -8.15 5.73
N GLU A 278 26.44 -7.13 6.59
CA GLU A 278 27.63 -6.62 7.27
C GLU A 278 28.40 -7.75 7.99
N ALA A 279 27.68 -8.58 8.72
CA ALA A 279 28.26 -9.73 9.42
C ALA A 279 28.87 -10.78 8.48
N MET A 280 28.31 -10.99 7.27
CA MET A 280 28.83 -11.89 6.25
C MET A 280 30.17 -11.41 5.70
N PHE A 281 30.33 -10.10 5.52
CA PHE A 281 31.59 -9.49 5.07
C PHE A 281 32.64 -9.34 6.19
N GLY A 282 32.32 -9.82 7.39
CA GLY A 282 33.23 -9.79 8.54
C GLY A 282 33.29 -8.45 9.27
N ASN A 283 32.41 -7.52 8.92
CA ASN A 283 32.34 -6.22 9.58
C ASN A 283 31.91 -6.35 11.04
N GLU A 284 32.45 -5.47 11.89
CA GLU A 284 32.05 -5.38 13.30
C GLU A 284 30.70 -4.66 13.40
N LEU A 285 29.78 -5.26 14.15
CA LEU A 285 28.48 -4.64 14.44
C LEU A 285 28.58 -3.83 15.72
N ASN A 286 28.36 -2.52 15.63
CA ASN A 286 28.48 -1.55 16.73
C ASN A 286 27.34 -0.51 16.68
N GLU A 287 27.37 0.51 17.52
CA GLU A 287 26.35 1.55 17.58
C GLU A 287 26.27 2.39 16.30
N ASP A 288 27.41 2.66 15.64
CA ASP A 288 27.44 3.39 14.37
C ASP A 288 26.69 2.59 13.30
N THR A 289 26.90 1.26 13.25
CA THR A 289 26.16 0.36 12.37
C THR A 289 24.66 0.40 12.63
N LEU A 290 24.23 0.60 13.89
CA LEU A 290 22.80 0.80 14.21
C LEU A 290 22.29 2.13 13.68
N VAL A 291 23.07 3.22 13.81
CA VAL A 291 22.69 4.54 13.30
C VAL A 291 22.45 4.50 11.80
N GLU A 292 23.35 3.87 11.06
CA GLU A 292 23.29 3.77 9.59
C GLU A 292 22.14 2.88 9.10
N ASN A 293 21.81 1.84 9.87
CA ASN A 293 20.87 0.81 9.43
C ASN A 293 19.48 0.86 10.08
N THR A 294 19.25 1.80 11.02
CA THR A 294 17.91 2.03 11.61
C THR A 294 17.42 3.43 11.26
N GLU A 295 16.13 3.52 11.01
CA GLU A 295 15.46 4.80 10.77
C GLU A 295 14.81 5.31 12.09
N SER A 296 14.67 6.63 12.23
CA SER A 296 13.75 7.18 13.21
C SER A 296 12.33 6.79 12.83
N PRO A 297 11.43 6.58 13.80
CA PRO A 297 10.03 6.31 13.50
C PRO A 297 9.50 7.35 12.52
N ALA A 298 8.65 6.92 11.60
CA ALA A 298 8.11 7.80 10.57
C ALA A 298 7.25 8.94 11.15
N TYR A 299 6.95 8.87 12.49
CA TYR A 299 6.16 9.84 13.27
C TYR A 299 6.21 9.54 14.78
#